data_45093a5d6ccef7720201f44af9028317
#
_entry.id   45093a5d6ccef7720201f44af9028317
#
_cell.length_a   1.000
_cell.length_b   1.000
_cell.length_c   1.000
_cell.angle_alpha   90.00
_cell.angle_beta   90.00
_cell.angle_gamma   90.00
#
_symmetry.space_group_name_H-M   'P 1'
#
loop_
_entity.id
_entity.type
_entity.pdbx_description
1 polymer ?
#
loop_
_entity_poly.entity_id
_entity_poly.type
_entity_poly.pdbx_seq_one_letter_code
_entity_poly.pdbx_strand_id
1 'polypeptide(L)'
;YNTDDGSTADPRYGNNPEEAKFRLNIIDTPGHVDFTIEVERSLAVLDGAVCVLDANAGIEPQTETVWRQADRYKVPRIVFVNKMDKIGADYFNCVSMIKDRTGANALPINIPIGSENNFEGIVNLITMKEWVWKSEDLGASWEIRDIRPELQNKADELRAQLIETAVEQDDEWTEKFLEGEEPSVDDLHVLIRKGTLSMSFVPVLCGSAFKNKGVQPMLNAVIDYLPGPLDVPPYEGFKPGDISETRNIIRKPSDDEP
;
A
#
# COMPACT_ATOMS: atom_id res chain seq x y z
N TYR A 1 -7.77 7.42 12.52
CA TYR A 1 -7.33 8.19 11.36
C TYR A 1 -8.54 8.56 10.52
N ASN A 2 -8.72 9.81 10.18
CA ASN A 2 -9.75 10.28 9.27
C ASN A 2 -9.13 10.38 7.88
N THR A 3 -9.76 9.77 6.89
CA THR A 3 -9.37 9.92 5.48
C THR A 3 -9.85 11.31 5.00
N ASP A 4 -9.14 12.34 5.38
CA ASP A 4 -9.46 13.69 4.94
C ASP A 4 -8.48 14.06 3.81
N ASP A 5 -8.88 13.75 2.58
CA ASP A 5 -8.17 14.15 1.37
C ASP A 5 -8.58 15.56 0.91
N GLY A 6 -9.30 16.30 1.76
CA GLY A 6 -9.89 17.57 1.43
C GLY A 6 -11.14 17.46 0.56
N SER A 7 -11.54 16.24 0.16
CA SER A 7 -12.85 15.99 -0.43
C SER A 7 -13.85 15.75 0.71
N THR A 8 -14.88 16.52 0.74
CA THR A 8 -16.02 16.33 1.64
C THR A 8 -16.73 15.03 1.25
N ALA A 9 -16.53 13.99 2.06
CA ALA A 9 -17.18 12.68 1.96
C ALA A 9 -16.73 11.83 0.76
N ASP A 10 -15.72 11.03 0.97
CA ASP A 10 -15.50 9.84 0.13
C ASP A 10 -16.64 8.85 0.44
N PRO A 11 -17.52 8.54 -0.52
CA PRO A 11 -18.67 7.65 -0.30
C PRO A 11 -18.26 6.25 0.16
N ARG A 12 -17.02 5.83 -0.03
CA ARG A 12 -16.46 4.56 0.45
C ARG A 12 -16.43 4.46 1.98
N TYR A 13 -16.39 5.61 2.67
CA TYR A 13 -16.24 5.69 4.13
C TYR A 13 -17.49 6.24 4.84
N GLY A 14 -18.63 6.35 4.11
CA GLY A 14 -19.89 6.88 4.66
C GLY A 14 -19.99 8.39 4.59
N ASN A 15 -21.22 8.90 4.73
CA ASN A 15 -21.53 10.33 4.66
C ASN A 15 -21.23 11.10 5.97
N ASN A 16 -20.70 10.41 6.98
CA ASN A 16 -20.46 10.98 8.30
C ASN A 16 -18.98 10.81 8.68
N PRO A 17 -18.19 11.90 8.84
CA PRO A 17 -16.79 11.81 9.24
C PRO A 17 -16.55 11.07 10.57
N GLU A 18 -17.57 10.95 11.43
CA GLU A 18 -17.49 10.17 12.66
C GLU A 18 -17.61 8.65 12.42
N GLU A 19 -18.24 8.23 11.34
CA GLU A 19 -18.40 6.82 10.95
C GLU A 19 -17.16 6.29 10.19
N ALA A 20 -16.39 7.18 9.61
CA ALA A 20 -15.15 6.87 8.89
C ALA A 20 -13.90 6.79 9.80
N LYS A 21 -14.05 6.29 11.03
CA LYS A 21 -12.92 6.11 11.96
C LYS A 21 -12.35 4.71 11.82
N PHE A 22 -11.09 4.64 11.40
CA PHE A 22 -10.34 3.39 11.32
C PHE A 22 -9.36 3.29 12.49
N ARG A 23 -9.29 2.11 13.09
CA ARG A 23 -8.30 1.79 14.11
C ARG A 23 -7.15 1.01 13.48
N LEU A 24 -5.97 1.60 13.45
CA LEU A 24 -4.74 0.95 13.01
C LEU A 24 -3.94 0.53 14.25
N ASN A 25 -3.62 -0.76 14.36
CA ASN A 25 -2.68 -1.28 15.34
C ASN A 25 -1.34 -1.48 14.65
N ILE A 26 -0.32 -0.73 15.05
CA ILE A 26 0.97 -0.71 14.39
C ILE A 26 1.96 -1.52 15.21
N ILE A 27 2.61 -2.51 14.56
CA ILE A 27 3.77 -3.23 15.09
C ILE A 27 4.98 -2.77 14.28
N ASP A 28 5.86 -2.00 14.92
CA ASP A 28 7.11 -1.57 14.32
C ASP A 28 8.17 -2.67 14.48
N THR A 29 8.81 -3.04 13.37
CA THR A 29 9.87 -4.06 13.37
C THR A 29 11.18 -3.43 12.93
N PRO A 30 12.25 -3.48 13.75
CA PRO A 30 13.55 -2.97 13.36
C PRO A 30 14.10 -3.71 12.13
N GLY A 31 14.69 -2.96 11.18
CA GLY A 31 15.27 -3.52 9.94
C GLY A 31 16.63 -4.19 10.10
N HIS A 32 17.11 -4.49 11.33
CA HIS A 32 18.42 -5.08 11.56
C HIS A 32 18.40 -6.61 11.53
N VAL A 33 19.47 -7.20 11.02
CA VAL A 33 19.65 -8.67 10.87
C VAL A 33 19.48 -9.43 12.18
N ASP A 34 19.84 -8.80 13.31
CA ASP A 34 19.78 -9.41 14.64
C ASP A 34 18.35 -9.64 15.14
N PHE A 35 17.34 -9.05 14.52
CA PHE A 35 15.93 -9.11 14.93
C PHE A 35 15.07 -10.03 14.04
N THR A 36 15.67 -11.01 13.37
CA THR A 36 14.96 -11.91 12.44
C THR A 36 13.82 -12.67 13.12
N ILE A 37 14.01 -13.06 14.40
CA ILE A 37 13.00 -13.81 15.19
C ILE A 37 11.82 -12.90 15.55
N GLU A 38 12.08 -11.66 15.92
CA GLU A 38 11.05 -10.67 16.25
C GLU A 38 10.22 -10.33 15.01
N VAL A 39 10.86 -10.17 13.86
CA VAL A 39 10.19 -9.95 12.57
C VAL A 39 9.32 -11.16 12.23
N GLU A 40 9.83 -12.39 12.37
CA GLU A 40 9.07 -13.60 12.06
C GLU A 40 7.85 -13.78 12.98
N ARG A 41 8.00 -13.48 14.28
CA ARG A 41 6.87 -13.48 15.23
C ARG A 41 5.84 -12.43 14.90
N SER A 42 6.26 -11.25 14.47
CA SER A 42 5.36 -10.18 14.05
C SER A 42 4.60 -10.58 12.79
N LEU A 43 5.28 -11.12 11.78
CA LEU A 43 4.64 -11.56 10.53
C LEU A 43 3.57 -12.64 10.74
N ALA A 44 3.71 -13.47 11.79
CA ALA A 44 2.73 -14.51 12.12
C ALA A 44 1.39 -13.96 12.63
N VAL A 45 1.33 -12.70 13.03
CA VAL A 45 0.13 -12.04 13.59
C VAL A 45 -0.32 -10.80 12.82
N LEU A 46 0.42 -10.39 11.78
CA LEU A 46 0.07 -9.25 10.96
C LEU A 46 -1.05 -9.59 9.96
N ASP A 47 -2.05 -8.73 9.85
CA ASP A 47 -3.03 -8.79 8.78
C ASP A 47 -2.43 -8.30 7.46
N GLY A 48 -1.66 -7.21 7.49
CA GLY A 48 -0.97 -6.65 6.35
C GLY A 48 0.32 -5.92 6.75
N ALA A 49 1.13 -5.53 5.79
CA ALA A 49 2.41 -4.88 6.04
C ALA A 49 2.65 -3.65 5.15
N VAL A 50 3.37 -2.67 5.69
CA VAL A 50 3.95 -1.57 4.93
C VAL A 50 5.46 -1.79 4.87
N CYS A 51 5.99 -2.10 3.70
CA CYS A 51 7.43 -2.19 3.46
C CYS A 51 7.98 -0.80 3.15
N VAL A 52 8.80 -0.26 4.04
CA VAL A 52 9.39 1.07 3.88
C VAL A 52 10.79 0.94 3.29
N LEU A 53 11.01 1.49 2.09
CA LEU A 53 12.30 1.52 1.41
C LEU A 53 12.94 2.91 1.51
N ASP A 54 14.25 2.97 1.61
CA ASP A 54 15.01 4.21 1.41
C ASP A 54 15.14 4.47 -0.09
N ALA A 55 14.68 5.64 -0.57
CA ALA A 55 14.70 5.98 -1.99
C ALA A 55 16.10 5.99 -2.63
N ASN A 56 17.15 6.10 -1.82
CA ASN A 56 18.53 6.03 -2.29
C ASN A 56 19.07 4.58 -2.29
N ALA A 57 18.79 3.81 -1.22
CA ALA A 57 19.31 2.46 -1.06
C ALA A 57 18.49 1.39 -1.81
N GLY A 58 17.18 1.60 -1.94
CA GLY A 58 16.26 0.62 -2.53
C GLY A 58 16.13 -0.66 -1.73
N ILE A 59 16.19 -1.79 -2.39
CA ILE A 59 16.12 -3.13 -1.76
C ILE A 59 17.51 -3.55 -1.28
N GLU A 60 17.65 -3.71 0.03
CA GLU A 60 18.85 -4.23 0.69
C GLU A 60 18.70 -5.74 1.00
N PRO A 61 19.80 -6.47 1.30
CA PRO A 61 19.72 -7.91 1.61
C PRO A 61 18.79 -8.26 2.78
N GLN A 62 18.68 -7.38 3.76
CA GLN A 62 17.74 -7.54 4.88
C GLN A 62 16.30 -7.47 4.39
N THR A 63 16.00 -6.52 3.50
CA THR A 63 14.68 -6.37 2.88
C THR A 63 14.28 -7.64 2.14
N GLU A 64 15.20 -8.23 1.35
CA GLU A 64 14.93 -9.51 0.65
C GLU A 64 14.61 -10.64 1.61
N THR A 65 15.28 -10.70 2.77
CA THR A 65 15.06 -11.73 3.77
C THR A 65 13.67 -11.60 4.40
N VAL A 66 13.31 -10.38 4.84
CA VAL A 66 12.00 -10.08 5.41
C VAL A 66 10.89 -10.28 4.37
N TRP A 67 11.15 -9.91 3.12
CA TRP A 67 10.21 -10.11 2.01
C TRP A 67 9.85 -11.58 1.83
N ARG A 68 10.87 -12.46 1.75
CA ARG A 68 10.65 -13.92 1.65
C ARG A 68 9.91 -14.50 2.86
N GLN A 69 10.17 -13.98 4.07
CA GLN A 69 9.39 -14.38 5.24
C GLN A 69 7.93 -13.95 5.13
N ALA A 70 7.67 -12.70 4.70
CA ALA A 70 6.31 -12.21 4.50
C ALA A 70 5.55 -13.02 3.41
N ASP A 71 6.24 -13.48 2.35
CA ASP A 71 5.66 -14.38 1.35
C ASP A 71 5.29 -15.74 1.96
N ARG A 72 6.15 -16.29 2.81
CA ARG A 72 5.89 -17.57 3.52
C ARG A 72 4.65 -17.49 4.42
N TYR A 73 4.44 -16.35 5.08
CA TYR A 73 3.28 -16.11 5.94
C TYR A 73 2.08 -15.56 5.15
N LYS A 74 2.21 -15.37 3.84
CA LYS A 74 1.16 -14.82 2.95
C LYS A 74 0.61 -13.48 3.45
N VAL A 75 1.50 -12.59 3.89
CA VAL A 75 1.14 -11.26 4.38
C VAL A 75 1.04 -10.30 3.19
N PRO A 76 -0.17 -9.80 2.84
CA PRO A 76 -0.35 -8.78 1.85
C PRO A 76 0.39 -7.50 2.25
N ARG A 77 0.94 -6.77 1.27
CA ARG A 77 1.76 -5.60 1.59
C ARG A 77 1.63 -4.50 0.55
N ILE A 78 1.93 -3.30 1.01
CA ILE A 78 2.20 -2.14 0.16
C ILE A 78 3.64 -1.70 0.39
N VAL A 79 4.22 -0.98 -0.58
CA VAL A 79 5.57 -0.41 -0.46
C VAL A 79 5.47 1.11 -0.37
N PHE A 80 6.22 1.69 0.55
CA PHE A 80 6.41 3.13 0.66
C PHE A 80 7.87 3.48 0.44
N VAL A 81 8.18 4.08 -0.71
CA VAL A 81 9.53 4.59 -1.04
C VAL A 81 9.69 5.92 -0.32
N ASN A 82 10.37 5.88 0.82
CA ASN A 82 10.57 6.98 1.74
C ASN A 82 11.86 7.75 1.44
N LYS A 83 11.99 8.92 2.02
CA LYS A 83 13.16 9.79 1.92
C LYS A 83 13.39 10.33 0.50
N MET A 84 12.31 10.62 -0.23
CA MET A 84 12.40 11.27 -1.54
C MET A 84 13.06 12.64 -1.54
N ASP A 85 13.23 13.24 -0.35
CA ASP A 85 13.92 14.50 -0.11
C ASP A 85 15.44 14.36 0.06
N LYS A 86 15.98 13.15 0.10
CA LYS A 86 17.42 12.91 0.24
C LYS A 86 18.16 12.90 -1.10
N ILE A 87 19.43 13.29 -1.04
CA ILE A 87 20.35 13.23 -2.20
C ILE A 87 20.48 11.77 -2.66
N GLY A 88 20.36 11.54 -3.97
CA GLY A 88 20.40 10.22 -4.58
C GLY A 88 19.07 9.46 -4.56
N ALA A 89 17.97 10.11 -4.16
CA ALA A 89 16.65 9.50 -4.19
C ALA A 89 16.18 9.21 -5.62
N ASP A 90 15.90 7.94 -5.90
CA ASP A 90 15.41 7.45 -7.20
C ASP A 90 14.24 6.46 -7.01
N TYR A 91 13.04 6.97 -7.19
CA TYR A 91 11.81 6.20 -7.08
C TYR A 91 11.73 5.05 -8.09
N PHE A 92 12.03 5.34 -9.36
CA PHE A 92 11.87 4.36 -10.43
C PHE A 92 12.91 3.24 -10.34
N ASN A 93 14.11 3.54 -9.87
CA ASN A 93 15.10 2.52 -9.54
C ASN A 93 14.59 1.61 -8.41
N CYS A 94 13.97 2.15 -7.36
CA CYS A 94 13.36 1.34 -6.29
C CYS A 94 12.25 0.42 -6.83
N VAL A 95 11.37 0.93 -7.72
CA VAL A 95 10.33 0.11 -8.38
C VAL A 95 10.93 -1.03 -9.19
N SER A 96 11.98 -0.76 -9.98
CA SER A 96 12.71 -1.80 -10.73
C SER A 96 13.34 -2.83 -9.80
N MET A 97 14.00 -2.39 -8.73
CA MET A 97 14.63 -3.29 -7.74
C MET A 97 13.62 -4.22 -7.06
N ILE A 98 12.39 -3.78 -6.81
CA ILE A 98 11.34 -4.67 -6.24
C ILE A 98 11.15 -5.86 -7.18
N LYS A 99 10.96 -5.62 -8.48
CA LYS A 99 10.80 -6.68 -9.47
C LYS A 99 12.05 -7.57 -9.56
N ASP A 100 13.22 -6.97 -9.68
CA ASP A 100 14.48 -7.67 -9.97
C ASP A 100 14.97 -8.51 -8.77
N ARG A 101 14.75 -8.04 -7.54
CA ARG A 101 15.26 -8.67 -6.32
C ARG A 101 14.26 -9.59 -5.64
N THR A 102 12.97 -9.29 -5.75
CA THR A 102 11.93 -10.06 -5.07
C THR A 102 11.05 -10.88 -6.01
N GLY A 103 11.05 -10.56 -7.31
CA GLY A 103 10.16 -11.16 -8.30
C GLY A 103 8.72 -10.65 -8.23
N ALA A 104 8.41 -9.72 -7.32
CA ALA A 104 7.07 -9.19 -7.16
C ALA A 104 6.71 -8.21 -8.28
N ASN A 105 5.45 -8.21 -8.71
CA ASN A 105 4.92 -7.23 -9.62
C ASN A 105 4.67 -5.91 -8.86
N ALA A 106 5.56 -4.94 -9.01
CA ALA A 106 5.44 -3.63 -8.39
C ALA A 106 4.49 -2.75 -9.20
N LEU A 107 3.41 -2.28 -8.57
CA LEU A 107 2.39 -1.44 -9.19
C LEU A 107 2.44 -0.01 -8.62
N PRO A 108 3.01 0.98 -9.33
CA PRO A 108 2.97 2.37 -8.93
C PRO A 108 1.53 2.87 -8.78
N ILE A 109 1.17 3.39 -7.60
CA ILE A 109 -0.10 4.06 -7.32
C ILE A 109 0.05 5.57 -7.39
N ASN A 110 1.23 6.06 -7.07
CA ASN A 110 1.63 7.43 -7.26
C ASN A 110 3.07 7.53 -7.75
N ILE A 111 3.43 8.68 -8.29
CA ILE A 111 4.80 9.00 -8.69
C ILE A 111 5.24 10.32 -8.07
N PRO A 112 6.54 10.52 -7.84
CA PRO A 112 7.03 11.74 -7.22
C PRO A 112 6.99 12.94 -8.16
N ILE A 113 6.75 14.12 -7.61
CA ILE A 113 6.96 15.41 -8.25
C ILE A 113 8.29 15.95 -7.77
N GLY A 114 9.31 15.84 -8.63
CA GLY A 114 10.69 16.14 -8.27
C GLY A 114 11.32 15.08 -7.35
N SER A 115 12.56 15.33 -6.98
CA SER A 115 13.34 14.49 -6.06
C SER A 115 14.32 15.37 -5.28
N GLU A 116 14.89 14.82 -4.22
CA GLU A 116 15.86 15.51 -3.37
C GLU A 116 15.31 16.85 -2.83
N ASN A 117 16.07 17.93 -2.96
CA ASN A 117 15.63 19.27 -2.52
C ASN A 117 14.42 19.80 -3.30
N ASN A 118 14.16 19.25 -4.49
CA ASN A 118 13.05 19.62 -5.36
C ASN A 118 11.83 18.72 -5.19
N PHE A 119 11.81 17.84 -4.20
CA PHE A 119 10.65 17.00 -3.92
C PHE A 119 9.49 17.86 -3.37
N GLU A 120 8.47 18.06 -4.19
CA GLU A 120 7.32 18.91 -3.86
C GLU A 120 6.11 18.09 -3.40
N GLY A 121 5.90 16.91 -3.98
CA GLY A 121 4.68 16.14 -3.78
C GLY A 121 4.61 14.88 -4.63
N ILE A 122 3.39 14.47 -4.95
CA ILE A 122 3.12 13.28 -5.74
C ILE A 122 2.07 13.55 -6.83
N VAL A 123 2.10 12.73 -7.88
CA VAL A 123 0.95 12.56 -8.79
C VAL A 123 0.24 11.27 -8.39
N ASN A 124 -1.02 11.35 -8.05
CA ASN A 124 -1.88 10.19 -7.81
C ASN A 124 -2.38 9.64 -9.16
N LEU A 125 -2.01 8.41 -9.50
CA LEU A 125 -2.33 7.78 -10.78
C LEU A 125 -3.78 7.27 -10.87
N ILE A 126 -4.46 7.15 -9.75
CA ILE A 126 -5.87 6.72 -9.71
C ILE A 126 -6.78 7.90 -10.02
N THR A 127 -6.56 9.04 -9.37
CA THR A 127 -7.38 10.24 -9.55
C THR A 127 -6.85 11.19 -10.62
N MET A 128 -5.64 10.96 -11.12
CA MET A 128 -4.92 11.82 -12.07
C MET A 128 -4.86 13.27 -11.61
N LYS A 129 -4.41 13.46 -10.36
CA LYS A 129 -4.21 14.77 -9.74
C LYS A 129 -2.85 14.84 -9.06
N GLU A 130 -2.28 16.05 -9.01
CA GLU A 130 -1.13 16.35 -8.17
C GLU A 130 -1.56 16.67 -6.75
N TRP A 131 -0.81 16.12 -5.79
CA TRP A 131 -0.88 16.51 -4.38
C TRP A 131 0.44 17.18 -4.02
N VAL A 132 0.40 18.46 -3.73
CA VAL A 132 1.58 19.30 -3.47
C VAL A 132 1.52 19.84 -2.06
N TRP A 133 2.50 19.51 -1.23
CA TRP A 133 2.58 19.95 0.15
C TRP A 133 3.23 21.31 0.29
N LYS A 134 2.65 22.17 1.13
CA LYS A 134 3.23 23.46 1.47
C LYS A 134 4.42 23.26 2.41
N SER A 135 5.54 23.91 2.10
CA SER A 135 6.77 23.77 2.90
C SER A 135 6.74 24.51 4.24
N GLU A 136 5.82 25.46 4.38
CA GLU A 136 5.77 26.40 5.50
C GLU A 136 5.16 25.81 6.79
N ASP A 137 4.37 24.72 6.67
CA ASP A 137 3.61 24.13 7.77
C ASP A 137 4.00 22.69 8.11
N LEU A 138 5.22 22.28 7.75
CA LEU A 138 5.74 20.92 7.99
C LEU A 138 4.84 19.81 7.40
N GLY A 139 4.18 20.09 6.27
CA GLY A 139 3.35 19.11 5.57
C GLY A 139 1.96 18.91 6.19
N ALA A 140 1.50 19.84 7.02
CA ALA A 140 0.15 19.78 7.61
C ALA A 140 -0.94 20.11 6.58
N SER A 141 -0.62 20.87 5.52
CA SER A 141 -1.54 21.18 4.45
C SER A 141 -0.97 20.89 3.07
N TRP A 142 -1.85 20.51 2.16
CA TRP A 142 -1.53 20.23 0.76
C TRP A 142 -2.60 20.79 -0.15
N GLU A 143 -2.26 20.91 -1.42
CA GLU A 143 -3.13 21.35 -2.49
C GLU A 143 -3.28 20.25 -3.53
N ILE A 144 -4.52 19.99 -3.95
CA ILE A 144 -4.82 19.05 -5.04
C ILE A 144 -5.11 19.88 -6.29
N ARG A 145 -4.41 19.58 -7.37
CA ARG A 145 -4.52 20.31 -8.63
C ARG A 145 -4.34 19.41 -9.85
N ASP A 146 -4.55 19.96 -11.03
CA ASP A 146 -4.30 19.26 -12.28
C ASP A 146 -2.81 18.96 -12.47
N ILE A 147 -2.53 17.84 -13.16
CA ILE A 147 -1.15 17.42 -13.43
C ILE A 147 -0.48 18.46 -14.33
N ARG A 148 0.73 18.86 -13.98
CA ARG A 148 1.56 19.76 -14.78
C ARG A 148 1.96 19.11 -16.11
N PRO A 149 2.03 19.90 -17.22
CA PRO A 149 2.24 19.35 -18.57
C PRO A 149 3.46 18.43 -18.70
N GLU A 150 4.54 18.72 -17.98
CA GLU A 150 5.78 17.95 -18.04
C GLU A 150 5.67 16.53 -17.46
N LEU A 151 4.70 16.29 -16.58
CA LEU A 151 4.45 14.97 -15.98
C LEU A 151 3.27 14.23 -16.61
N GLN A 152 2.44 14.91 -17.41
CA GLN A 152 1.21 14.34 -17.95
C GLN A 152 1.46 13.04 -18.74
N ASN A 153 2.36 13.06 -19.70
CA ASN A 153 2.64 11.89 -20.54
C ASN A 153 3.12 10.68 -19.70
N LYS A 154 3.94 10.93 -18.69
CA LYS A 154 4.42 9.85 -17.80
C LYS A 154 3.33 9.31 -16.90
N ALA A 155 2.46 10.20 -16.41
CA ALA A 155 1.31 9.79 -15.62
C ALA A 155 0.32 8.98 -16.46
N ASP A 156 0.03 9.38 -17.69
CA ASP A 156 -0.87 8.66 -18.60
C ASP A 156 -0.34 7.27 -18.94
N GLU A 157 0.96 7.14 -19.23
CA GLU A 157 1.61 5.85 -19.48
C GLU A 157 1.46 4.91 -18.28
N LEU A 158 1.78 5.39 -17.08
CA LEU A 158 1.76 4.57 -15.87
C LEU A 158 0.31 4.26 -15.42
N ARG A 159 -0.63 5.19 -15.64
CA ARG A 159 -2.04 4.93 -15.41
C ARG A 159 -2.57 3.83 -16.31
N ALA A 160 -2.21 3.82 -17.59
CA ALA A 160 -2.61 2.76 -18.51
C ALA A 160 -2.10 1.39 -18.04
N GLN A 161 -0.84 1.30 -17.59
CA GLN A 161 -0.27 0.08 -17.01
C GLN A 161 -0.97 -0.33 -15.71
N LEU A 162 -1.33 0.65 -14.87
CA LEU A 162 -2.07 0.42 -13.62
C LEU A 162 -3.45 -0.19 -13.92
N ILE A 163 -4.20 0.39 -14.86
CA ILE A 163 -5.53 -0.10 -15.25
C ILE A 163 -5.42 -1.52 -15.81
N GLU A 164 -4.52 -1.76 -16.77
CA GLU A 164 -4.29 -3.07 -17.38
C GLU A 164 -4.01 -4.14 -16.32
N THR A 165 -3.09 -3.85 -15.39
CA THR A 165 -2.76 -4.79 -14.30
C THR A 165 -3.91 -4.99 -13.31
N ALA A 166 -4.68 -3.94 -13.03
CA ALA A 166 -5.78 -4.02 -12.08
C ALA A 166 -6.98 -4.80 -12.63
N VAL A 167 -7.36 -4.61 -13.89
CA VAL A 167 -8.52 -5.30 -14.49
C VAL A 167 -8.32 -6.80 -14.62
N GLU A 168 -7.06 -7.28 -14.74
CA GLU A 168 -6.71 -8.70 -14.74
C GLU A 168 -7.12 -9.44 -13.45
N GLN A 169 -7.47 -8.72 -12.39
CA GLN A 169 -7.90 -9.31 -11.12
C GLN A 169 -9.39 -9.70 -11.11
N ASP A 170 -10.12 -9.37 -12.17
CA ASP A 170 -11.56 -9.61 -12.27
C ASP A 170 -11.94 -9.93 -13.71
N ASP A 171 -12.55 -11.12 -13.93
CA ASP A 171 -12.89 -11.60 -15.26
C ASP A 171 -13.93 -10.68 -15.95
N GLU A 172 -14.90 -10.15 -15.20
CA GLU A 172 -15.93 -9.23 -15.73
C GLU A 172 -15.28 -7.91 -16.17
N TRP A 173 -14.35 -7.36 -15.36
CA TRP A 173 -13.64 -6.15 -15.73
C TRP A 173 -12.66 -6.36 -16.88
N THR A 174 -12.04 -7.54 -16.96
CA THR A 174 -11.20 -7.90 -18.12
C THR A 174 -12.02 -7.89 -19.42
N GLU A 175 -13.24 -8.46 -19.43
CA GLU A 175 -14.12 -8.44 -20.59
C GLU A 175 -14.54 -7.01 -20.97
N LYS A 176 -15.01 -6.21 -20.00
CA LYS A 176 -15.38 -4.80 -20.21
C LYS A 176 -14.22 -3.96 -20.77
N PHE A 177 -13.02 -4.15 -20.23
CA PHE A 177 -11.84 -3.44 -20.68
C PHE A 177 -11.46 -3.79 -22.13
N LEU A 178 -11.60 -5.06 -22.53
CA LEU A 178 -11.41 -5.50 -23.91
C LEU A 178 -12.44 -4.91 -24.87
N GLU A 179 -13.66 -4.59 -24.38
CA GLU A 179 -14.70 -3.89 -25.12
C GLU A 179 -14.49 -2.36 -25.17
N GLY A 180 -13.46 -1.84 -24.48
CA GLY A 180 -13.08 -0.43 -24.47
C GLY A 180 -13.69 0.38 -23.33
N GLU A 181 -14.24 -0.27 -22.29
CA GLU A 181 -14.71 0.40 -21.08
C GLU A 181 -13.55 0.56 -20.08
N GLU A 182 -13.40 1.74 -19.49
CA GLU A 182 -12.42 1.99 -18.45
C GLU A 182 -13.08 1.94 -17.06
N PRO A 183 -12.41 1.34 -16.04
CA PRO A 183 -12.92 1.33 -14.68
C PRO A 183 -12.94 2.75 -14.08
N SER A 184 -13.97 3.04 -13.31
CA SER A 184 -14.04 4.26 -12.51
C SER A 184 -12.96 4.29 -11.42
N VAL A 185 -12.79 5.43 -10.75
CA VAL A 185 -11.87 5.55 -9.60
C VAL A 185 -12.24 4.55 -8.50
N ASP A 186 -13.53 4.36 -8.23
CA ASP A 186 -14.01 3.44 -7.20
C ASP A 186 -13.77 1.99 -7.59
N ASP A 187 -14.02 1.63 -8.86
CA ASP A 187 -13.71 0.30 -9.39
C ASP A 187 -12.21 0.00 -9.31
N LEU A 188 -11.35 0.98 -9.65
CA LEU A 188 -9.90 0.83 -9.52
C LEU A 188 -9.48 0.54 -8.08
N HIS A 189 -10.06 1.21 -7.09
CA HIS A 189 -9.77 0.91 -5.68
C HIS A 189 -10.15 -0.53 -5.32
N VAL A 190 -11.31 -1.01 -5.77
CA VAL A 190 -11.74 -2.40 -5.54
C VAL A 190 -10.80 -3.40 -6.21
N LEU A 191 -10.42 -3.16 -7.45
CA LEU A 191 -9.52 -4.02 -8.21
C LEU A 191 -8.10 -4.05 -7.63
N ILE A 192 -7.57 -2.89 -7.23
CA ILE A 192 -6.25 -2.79 -6.58
C ILE A 192 -6.27 -3.54 -5.24
N ARG A 193 -7.35 -3.38 -4.44
CA ARG A 193 -7.50 -4.15 -3.21
C ARG A 193 -7.49 -5.64 -3.48
N LYS A 194 -8.26 -6.11 -4.45
CA LYS A 194 -8.36 -7.52 -4.83
C LYS A 194 -6.98 -8.09 -5.19
N GLY A 195 -6.22 -7.39 -6.05
CA GLY A 195 -4.87 -7.79 -6.42
C GLY A 195 -3.84 -7.73 -5.29
N THR A 196 -3.99 -6.78 -4.36
CA THR A 196 -3.14 -6.70 -3.17
C THR A 196 -3.40 -7.86 -2.21
N LEU A 197 -4.66 -8.18 -1.95
CA LEU A 197 -5.07 -9.29 -1.06
C LEU A 197 -4.69 -10.65 -1.63
N SER A 198 -4.78 -10.83 -2.95
CA SER A 198 -4.33 -12.04 -3.64
C SER A 198 -2.81 -12.12 -3.83
N MET A 199 -2.09 -11.04 -3.48
CA MET A 199 -0.64 -10.90 -3.68
C MET A 199 -0.21 -11.00 -5.16
N SER A 200 -1.09 -10.67 -6.11
CA SER A 200 -0.80 -10.66 -7.54
C SER A 200 0.17 -9.53 -7.91
N PHE A 201 0.11 -8.45 -7.19
CA PHE A 201 1.01 -7.31 -7.28
C PHE A 201 1.14 -6.60 -5.94
N VAL A 202 2.08 -5.66 -5.87
CA VAL A 202 2.34 -4.86 -4.67
C VAL A 202 2.19 -3.38 -5.02
N PRO A 203 1.22 -2.67 -4.43
CA PRO A 203 1.10 -1.23 -4.60
C PRO A 203 2.33 -0.49 -4.10
N VAL A 204 2.85 0.45 -4.89
CA VAL A 204 4.03 1.24 -4.55
C VAL A 204 3.68 2.72 -4.50
N LEU A 205 3.98 3.33 -3.37
CA LEU A 205 3.81 4.75 -3.11
C LEU A 205 5.15 5.38 -2.76
N CYS A 206 5.23 6.71 -2.82
CA CYS A 206 6.42 7.44 -2.42
C CYS A 206 6.12 8.66 -1.56
N GLY A 207 7.15 9.12 -0.87
CA GLY A 207 7.07 10.31 -0.04
C GLY A 207 8.33 10.59 0.77
N SER A 208 8.20 11.52 1.69
CA SER A 208 9.18 11.83 2.73
C SER A 208 8.49 11.94 4.07
N ALA A 209 8.63 10.92 4.91
CA ALA A 209 8.06 10.93 6.26
C ALA A 209 8.63 12.09 7.10
N PHE A 210 9.92 12.40 6.93
CA PHE A 210 10.57 13.52 7.64
C PHE A 210 9.97 14.89 7.27
N LYS A 211 9.54 15.07 6.02
CA LYS A 211 8.87 16.27 5.52
C LYS A 211 7.34 16.18 5.63
N ASN A 212 6.82 15.09 6.16
CA ASN A 212 5.39 14.78 6.22
C ASN A 212 4.68 14.88 4.85
N LYS A 213 5.39 14.58 3.76
CA LYS A 213 4.86 14.60 2.38
C LYS A 213 4.59 13.19 1.90
N GLY A 214 3.38 12.91 1.41
CA GLY A 214 2.98 11.59 0.92
C GLY A 214 2.57 10.58 2.00
N VAL A 215 2.57 10.98 3.29
CA VAL A 215 2.17 10.10 4.40
C VAL A 215 0.65 9.86 4.40
N GLN A 216 -0.14 10.89 4.13
CA GLN A 216 -1.60 10.80 4.08
C GLN A 216 -2.07 9.82 2.98
N PRO A 217 -1.61 9.93 1.72
CA PRO A 217 -1.92 8.91 0.70
C PRO A 217 -1.47 7.50 1.07
N MET A 218 -0.36 7.34 1.80
CA MET A 218 0.09 6.04 2.28
C MET A 218 -0.87 5.47 3.34
N LEU A 219 -1.35 6.30 4.27
CA LEU A 219 -2.32 5.87 5.28
C LEU A 219 -3.68 5.53 4.64
N ASN A 220 -4.11 6.28 3.62
CA ASN A 220 -5.29 5.93 2.83
C ASN A 220 -5.10 4.57 2.16
N ALA A 221 -3.94 4.33 1.53
CA ALA A 221 -3.63 3.04 0.90
C ALA A 221 -3.61 1.86 1.90
N VAL A 222 -3.21 2.07 3.16
CA VAL A 222 -3.33 1.05 4.22
C VAL A 222 -4.79 0.65 4.43
N ILE A 223 -5.69 1.63 4.49
CA ILE A 223 -7.13 1.41 4.69
C ILE A 223 -7.75 0.77 3.44
N ASP A 224 -7.40 1.28 2.26
CA ASP A 224 -8.00 0.88 1.00
C ASP A 224 -7.56 -0.52 0.57
N TYR A 225 -6.29 -0.89 0.77
CA TYR A 225 -5.70 -2.05 0.10
C TYR A 225 -5.23 -3.16 1.03
N LEU A 226 -4.91 -2.88 2.29
CA LEU A 226 -4.51 -3.93 3.23
C LEU A 226 -5.73 -4.60 3.87
N PRO A 227 -5.59 -5.89 4.27
CA PRO A 227 -6.71 -6.62 4.85
C PRO A 227 -7.07 -6.09 6.24
N GLY A 228 -8.36 -6.09 6.52
CA GLY A 228 -8.87 -5.97 7.89
C GLY A 228 -9.08 -7.36 8.52
N PRO A 229 -9.48 -7.41 9.80
CA PRO A 229 -9.68 -8.69 10.49
C PRO A 229 -10.71 -9.62 9.83
N LEU A 230 -11.65 -9.07 9.04
CA LEU A 230 -12.66 -9.87 8.33
C LEU A 230 -12.17 -10.46 7.01
N ASP A 231 -11.06 -9.95 6.47
CA ASP A 231 -10.47 -10.42 5.21
C ASP A 231 -9.49 -11.58 5.43
N VAL A 232 -9.01 -11.76 6.66
CA VAL A 232 -8.07 -12.83 7.00
C VAL A 232 -8.81 -14.12 7.36
N PRO A 233 -8.24 -15.32 7.04
CA PRO A 233 -8.87 -16.57 7.39
C PRO A 233 -8.98 -16.72 8.92
N PRO A 234 -10.01 -17.43 9.41
CA PRO A 234 -10.19 -17.69 10.82
C PRO A 234 -8.97 -18.45 11.40
N TYR A 235 -8.68 -18.19 12.68
CA TYR A 235 -7.64 -18.95 13.38
C TYR A 235 -8.08 -20.37 13.66
N GLU A 236 -7.23 -21.32 13.28
CA GLU A 236 -7.42 -22.75 13.56
C GLU A 236 -6.50 -23.22 14.68
N GLY A 237 -7.05 -23.94 15.62
CA GLY A 237 -6.32 -24.45 16.77
C GLY A 237 -6.86 -25.79 17.27
N PHE A 238 -6.26 -26.29 18.34
CA PHE A 238 -6.69 -27.50 19.04
C PHE A 238 -6.83 -27.23 20.55
N LYS A 239 -7.61 -28.08 21.24
CA LYS A 239 -7.77 -27.92 22.69
C LYS A 239 -6.45 -28.18 23.40
N PRO A 240 -6.12 -27.40 24.44
CA PRO A 240 -4.97 -27.69 25.29
C PRO A 240 -5.06 -29.12 25.84
N GLY A 241 -3.99 -29.91 25.60
CA GLY A 241 -3.93 -31.32 26.02
C GLY A 241 -4.52 -32.33 25.03
N ASP A 242 -5.00 -31.88 23.86
CA ASP A 242 -5.38 -32.82 22.79
C ASP A 242 -4.13 -33.39 22.12
N ILE A 243 -3.89 -34.69 22.33
CA ILE A 243 -2.72 -35.42 21.83
C ILE A 243 -2.83 -35.66 20.30
N SER A 244 -4.04 -35.54 19.73
CA SER A 244 -4.25 -35.75 18.29
C SER A 244 -3.70 -34.62 17.44
N GLU A 245 -3.42 -33.43 18.02
CA GLU A 245 -3.03 -32.20 17.35
C GLU A 245 -3.92 -31.83 16.15
N THR A 246 -5.15 -32.35 16.14
CA THR A 246 -6.10 -32.08 15.07
C THR A 246 -6.67 -30.65 15.25
N ARG A 247 -6.38 -29.78 14.30
CA ARG A 247 -6.91 -28.41 14.29
C ARG A 247 -8.41 -28.44 14.01
N ASN A 248 -9.20 -28.55 15.06
CA ASN A 248 -10.66 -28.68 15.00
C ASN A 248 -11.41 -27.51 15.68
N ILE A 249 -10.67 -26.56 16.21
CA ILE A 249 -11.24 -25.34 16.78
C ILE A 249 -10.99 -24.20 15.80
N ILE A 250 -12.06 -23.60 15.30
CA ILE A 250 -12.03 -22.44 14.41
C ILE A 250 -12.48 -21.23 15.24
N ARG A 251 -11.70 -20.14 15.20
CA ARG A 251 -12.06 -18.84 15.79
C ARG A 251 -12.19 -17.81 14.70
N LYS A 252 -13.38 -17.27 14.53
CA LYS A 252 -13.67 -16.19 13.59
C LYS A 252 -13.44 -14.84 14.28
N PRO A 253 -13.06 -13.79 13.54
CA PRO A 253 -13.01 -12.43 14.07
C PRO A 253 -14.44 -11.92 14.26
N SER A 254 -15.00 -12.12 15.45
CA SER A 254 -16.36 -11.71 15.83
C SER A 254 -16.36 -11.30 17.29
N ASP A 255 -17.09 -10.21 17.62
CA ASP A 255 -17.28 -9.74 19.01
C ASP A 255 -18.13 -10.71 19.84
N ASP A 256 -18.83 -11.64 19.18
CA ASP A 256 -19.70 -12.63 19.84
C ASP A 256 -18.94 -13.93 20.22
N GLU A 257 -17.69 -14.07 19.77
CA GLU A 257 -16.85 -15.23 20.13
C GLU A 257 -15.95 -14.92 21.34
N PRO A 258 -15.82 -15.85 22.32
CA PRO A 258 -14.99 -15.64 23.51
C PRO A 258 -13.49 -15.65 23.21
#